data_a8ee2214b6829e0cb8843c0a3696e402
#
_entry.id   a8ee2214b6829e0cb8843c0a3696e402
#
_cell.length_a   1.000
_cell.length_b   1.000
_cell.length_c   1.000
_cell.angle_alpha   90.00
_cell.angle_beta   90.00
_cell.angle_gamma   90.00
#
_symmetry.space_group_name_H-M   'P 1'
#
loop_
_entity.id
_entity.type
_entity.pdbx_description
1 polymer ?
#
loop_
_entity_poly.entity_id
_entity_poly.type
_entity_poly.pdbx_seq_one_letter_code
_entity_poly.pdbx_strand_id
1 'polypeptide(L)'
;MNISVLASGSRGNCTLIHDDNNAVLIDMGISTRKLKQALAQLHLNIEDLDAIFITHEHIDHIRGLKTLTKNYNVPIYSKTATLKQIAITQKFTDINLKKLPSTYN
;
A
#
# COMPACT_ATOMS: atom_id res chain seq x y z
N MET A 1 -18.09 4.52 -6.57
CA MET A 1 -16.71 4.50 -6.02
C MET A 1 -16.70 5.13 -4.64
N ASN A 2 -16.04 4.48 -3.70
CA ASN A 2 -15.97 4.92 -2.32
C ASN A 2 -14.53 5.22 -1.94
N ILE A 3 -14.35 6.24 -1.11
CA ILE A 3 -13.04 6.59 -0.58
C ILE A 3 -13.12 6.53 0.93
N SER A 4 -12.25 5.73 1.54
CA SER A 4 -12.20 5.58 2.99
C SER A 4 -10.78 5.89 3.47
N VAL A 5 -10.65 6.93 4.28
CA VAL A 5 -9.35 7.26 4.88
C VAL A 5 -9.18 6.36 6.11
N LEU A 6 -8.33 5.36 5.99
CA LEU A 6 -8.10 4.40 7.07
C LEU A 6 -7.18 4.97 8.15
N ALA A 7 -6.26 5.84 7.75
CA ALA A 7 -5.37 6.54 8.66
C ALA A 7 -4.77 7.75 7.97
N SER A 8 -4.47 8.80 8.72
CA SER A 8 -3.80 9.99 8.20
C SER A 8 -2.94 10.62 9.29
N GLY A 9 -1.86 11.28 8.86
CA GLY A 9 -0.95 11.98 9.75
C GLY A 9 0.42 11.36 9.87
N SER A 10 1.22 11.85 10.79
CA SER A 10 2.61 11.43 10.94
C SER A 10 2.77 10.01 11.47
N ARG A 11 1.72 9.43 12.04
CA ARG A 11 1.76 8.05 12.55
C ARG A 11 1.48 7.02 11.47
N GLY A 12 0.95 7.45 10.34
CA GLY A 12 0.69 6.55 9.23
C GLY A 12 -0.40 7.08 8.33
N ASN A 13 -0.24 6.85 7.04
CA ASN A 13 -1.20 7.25 6.02
C ASN A 13 -1.63 6.02 5.24
N CYS A 14 -2.94 5.88 5.06
CA CYS A 14 -3.48 4.76 4.30
C CYS A 14 -4.90 5.11 3.89
N THR A 15 -5.15 5.13 2.59
CA THR A 15 -6.47 5.44 2.04
C THR A 15 -6.92 4.30 1.14
N LEU A 16 -8.17 3.90 1.30
CA LEU A 16 -8.76 2.86 0.46
C LEU A 16 -9.71 3.48 -0.54
N ILE A 17 -9.55 3.10 -1.81
CA ILE A 17 -10.48 3.46 -2.87
C ILE A 17 -11.08 2.16 -3.37
N HIS A 18 -12.40 2.03 -3.30
CA HIS A 18 -13.04 0.77 -3.66
C HIS A 18 -14.42 0.94 -4.26
N ASP A 19 -14.82 -0.06 -5.02
CA ASP A 19 -16.19 -0.22 -5.50
C ASP A 19 -16.56 -1.71 -5.39
N ASP A 20 -17.63 -2.13 -6.05
CA ASP A 20 -18.12 -3.50 -5.94
C ASP A 20 -17.12 -4.52 -6.48
N ASN A 21 -16.23 -4.12 -7.38
CA ASN A 21 -15.35 -5.05 -8.09
C ASN A 21 -13.87 -4.84 -7.82
N ASN A 22 -13.47 -3.67 -7.34
CA ASN A 22 -12.07 -3.30 -7.23
C ASN A 22 -11.77 -2.62 -5.91
N ALA A 23 -10.55 -2.83 -5.40
CA ALA A 23 -10.08 -2.16 -4.20
C ALA A 23 -8.58 -1.87 -4.32
N VAL A 24 -8.19 -0.62 -4.11
CA VAL A 24 -6.78 -0.25 -4.13
C VAL A 24 -6.45 0.59 -2.89
N LEU A 25 -5.23 0.46 -2.41
CA LEU A 25 -4.71 1.30 -1.33
C LEU A 25 -3.83 2.39 -1.90
N ILE A 26 -3.94 3.57 -1.31
CA ILE A 26 -2.99 4.66 -1.52
C ILE A 26 -2.20 4.77 -0.22
N ASP A 27 -0.93 4.41 -0.30
CA ASP A 27 0.01 4.33 0.82
C ASP A 27 -0.33 3.23 1.83
N MET A 28 0.69 2.72 2.48
CA MET A 28 0.57 1.67 3.49
C MET A 28 1.41 2.04 4.71
N GLY A 29 1.02 3.13 5.35
CA GLY A 29 1.74 3.67 6.51
C GLY A 29 1.30 3.07 7.84
N ILE A 30 0.38 2.10 7.84
CA ILE A 30 -0.09 1.43 9.05
C ILE A 30 0.34 -0.03 9.04
N SER A 31 0.29 -0.68 10.20
CA SER A 31 0.64 -2.09 10.28
C SER A 31 -0.37 -2.96 9.54
N THR A 32 0.06 -4.15 9.14
CA THR A 32 -0.81 -5.12 8.49
C THR A 32 -2.00 -5.47 9.38
N ARG A 33 -1.77 -5.57 10.68
CA ARG A 33 -2.82 -5.85 11.65
C ARG A 33 -3.90 -4.76 11.64
N LYS A 34 -3.48 -3.50 11.66
CA LYS A 34 -4.42 -2.36 11.62
C LYS A 34 -5.17 -2.33 10.29
N LEU A 35 -4.48 -2.65 9.21
CA LEU A 35 -5.12 -2.73 7.91
C LEU A 35 -6.21 -3.79 7.90
N LYS A 36 -5.92 -4.99 8.41
CA LYS A 36 -6.91 -6.07 8.48
C LYS A 36 -8.14 -5.65 9.27
N GLN A 37 -7.94 -4.98 10.40
CA GLN A 37 -9.04 -4.51 11.23
C GLN A 37 -9.90 -3.48 10.49
N ALA A 38 -9.27 -2.54 9.80
CA ALA A 38 -9.99 -1.50 9.07
C ALA A 38 -10.78 -2.10 7.90
N LEU A 39 -10.16 -3.00 7.15
CA LEU A 39 -10.82 -3.66 6.01
C LEU A 39 -12.00 -4.51 6.47
N ALA A 40 -11.86 -5.20 7.60
CA ALA A 40 -12.93 -6.04 8.13
C ALA A 40 -14.20 -5.23 8.43
N GLN A 41 -14.04 -3.99 8.89
CA GLN A 41 -15.19 -3.11 9.13
C GLN A 41 -15.94 -2.76 7.84
N LEU A 42 -15.26 -2.89 6.71
CA LEU A 42 -15.86 -2.64 5.39
C LEU A 42 -16.20 -3.95 4.68
N HIS A 43 -16.14 -5.07 5.41
CA HIS A 43 -16.39 -6.41 4.87
C HIS A 43 -15.41 -6.81 3.76
N LEU A 44 -14.15 -6.35 3.88
CA LEU A 44 -13.09 -6.65 2.93
C LEU A 44 -11.95 -7.41 3.61
N ASN A 45 -11.20 -8.15 2.80
CA ASN A 45 -9.99 -8.84 3.20
C ASN A 45 -8.79 -8.27 2.45
N ILE A 46 -7.58 -8.52 2.95
CA ILE A 46 -6.37 -8.07 2.25
C ILE A 46 -6.30 -8.68 0.85
N GLU A 47 -6.76 -9.90 0.71
CA GLU A 47 -6.79 -10.59 -0.59
C GLU A 47 -7.69 -9.91 -1.62
N ASP A 48 -8.61 -9.06 -1.17
CA ASP A 48 -9.46 -8.30 -2.09
C ASP A 48 -8.75 -7.10 -2.71
N LEU A 49 -7.57 -6.74 -2.18
CA LEU A 49 -6.82 -5.60 -2.71
C LEU A 49 -6.18 -5.95 -4.04
N ASP A 50 -6.41 -5.11 -5.04
CA ASP A 50 -5.85 -5.28 -6.37
C ASP A 50 -4.47 -4.67 -6.51
N ALA A 51 -4.19 -3.62 -5.75
CA ALA A 51 -2.92 -2.91 -5.86
C ALA A 51 -2.72 -1.97 -4.68
N ILE A 52 -1.47 -1.58 -4.47
CA ILE A 52 -1.08 -0.54 -3.52
C ILE A 52 -0.27 0.49 -4.29
N PHE A 53 -0.70 1.75 -4.24
CA PHE A 53 0.02 2.85 -4.86
C PHE A 53 0.72 3.64 -3.76
N ILE A 54 2.02 3.84 -3.89
CA ILE A 54 2.82 4.56 -2.90
C ILE A 54 3.16 5.96 -3.43
N THR A 55 2.81 6.98 -2.65
CA THR A 55 3.06 8.37 -3.03
C THR A 55 4.45 8.84 -2.64
N HIS A 56 4.93 8.41 -1.47
CA HIS A 56 6.23 8.83 -0.92
C HIS A 56 6.94 7.67 -0.26
N GLU A 57 8.27 7.74 -0.19
CA GLU A 57 9.11 6.75 0.50
C GLU A 57 9.23 7.00 2.00
N HIS A 58 8.56 8.02 2.54
CA HIS A 58 8.61 8.33 3.96
C HIS A 58 7.92 7.24 4.78
N ILE A 59 8.43 7.00 5.98
CA ILE A 59 7.98 5.89 6.81
C ILE A 59 6.48 5.93 7.12
N ASP A 60 5.89 7.11 7.25
CA ASP A 60 4.47 7.24 7.52
C ASP A 60 3.59 6.90 6.32
N HIS A 61 4.20 6.62 5.15
CA HIS A 61 3.50 6.16 3.96
C HIS A 61 3.81 4.70 3.60
N ILE A 62 4.83 4.10 4.22
CA ILE A 62 5.29 2.75 3.86
C ILE A 62 5.51 1.82 5.05
N ARG A 63 5.18 2.27 6.27
CA ARG A 63 5.52 1.54 7.50
C ARG A 63 5.12 0.06 7.49
N GLY A 64 3.95 -0.26 6.98
CA GLY A 64 3.45 -1.64 6.98
C GLY A 64 3.76 -2.42 5.71
N LEU A 65 4.44 -1.80 4.77
CA LEU A 65 4.57 -2.35 3.43
C LEU A 65 5.37 -3.67 3.39
N LYS A 66 6.49 -3.71 4.09
CA LYS A 66 7.36 -4.90 4.08
C LYS A 66 6.65 -6.12 4.64
N THR A 67 6.01 -5.97 5.79
CA THR A 67 5.27 -7.07 6.41
C THR A 67 4.12 -7.53 5.54
N LEU A 68 3.40 -6.57 4.94
CA LEU A 68 2.29 -6.91 4.07
C LEU A 68 2.76 -7.72 2.87
N THR A 69 3.79 -7.27 2.18
CA THR A 69 4.27 -7.93 0.97
C THR A 69 4.94 -9.26 1.25
N LYS A 70 5.45 -9.45 2.46
CA LYS A 70 6.02 -10.72 2.87
C LYS A 70 4.94 -11.81 2.98
N ASN A 71 3.75 -11.43 3.39
CA ASN A 71 2.68 -12.37 3.67
C ASN A 71 1.58 -12.41 2.62
N TYR A 72 1.49 -11.39 1.78
CA TYR A 72 0.42 -11.27 0.78
C TYR A 72 1.02 -10.85 -0.56
N ASN A 73 0.40 -11.33 -1.63
CA ASN A 73 0.90 -11.07 -2.98
C ASN A 73 0.14 -9.92 -3.63
N VAL A 74 0.28 -8.72 -3.08
CA VAL A 74 -0.38 -7.53 -3.61
C VAL A 74 0.65 -6.70 -4.39
N PRO A 75 0.39 -6.36 -5.64
CA PRO A 75 1.33 -5.55 -6.43
C PRO A 75 1.45 -4.14 -5.88
N ILE A 76 2.67 -3.62 -5.88
CA ILE A 76 2.97 -2.28 -5.42
C ILE A 76 3.43 -1.44 -6.60
N TYR A 77 2.79 -0.30 -6.77
CA TYR A 77 3.09 0.63 -7.85
C TYR A 77 3.57 1.96 -7.30
N SER A 78 4.66 2.46 -7.87
CA SER A 78 5.16 3.79 -7.55
C SER A 78 6.15 4.23 -8.62
N LYS A 79 6.65 5.46 -8.50
CA LYS A 79 7.71 5.94 -9.37
C LYS A 79 8.98 5.14 -9.14
N THR A 80 9.80 5.02 -10.18
CA THR A 80 11.06 4.27 -10.10
C THR A 80 11.94 4.74 -8.94
N ALA A 81 12.10 6.05 -8.79
CA ALA A 81 12.94 6.60 -7.73
C ALA A 81 12.40 6.23 -6.34
N THR A 82 11.08 6.29 -6.16
CA THR A 82 10.44 5.92 -4.90
C THR A 82 10.63 4.43 -4.60
N LEU A 83 10.47 3.57 -5.60
CA LEU A 83 10.68 2.13 -5.43
C LEU A 83 12.11 1.81 -5.03
N LYS A 84 13.08 2.51 -5.61
CA LYS A 84 14.48 2.33 -5.24
C LYS A 84 14.74 2.69 -3.79
N GLN A 85 14.17 3.80 -3.32
CA GLN A 85 14.32 4.21 -1.94
C GLN A 85 13.65 3.24 -0.98
N ILE A 86 12.49 2.73 -1.32
CA ILE A 86 11.80 1.73 -0.51
C ILE A 86 12.65 0.47 -0.39
N ALA A 87 13.21 0.01 -1.49
CA ALA A 87 14.05 -1.18 -1.49
C ALA A 87 15.27 -1.02 -0.59
N ILE A 88 15.88 0.17 -0.60
CA ILE A 88 17.05 0.46 0.24
C ILE A 88 16.66 0.57 1.72
N THR A 89 15.65 1.39 2.02
CA THR A 89 15.30 1.70 3.40
C THR A 89 14.65 0.54 4.14
N GLN A 90 13.86 -0.27 3.46
CA GLN A 90 13.19 -1.43 4.05
C GLN A 90 13.86 -2.76 3.73
N LYS A 91 14.97 -2.71 3.01
CA LYS A 91 15.76 -3.89 2.66
C LYS A 91 14.90 -4.96 2.00
N PHE A 92 14.10 -4.53 1.05
CA PHE A 92 13.31 -5.45 0.24
C PHE A 92 14.26 -6.28 -0.62
N THR A 93 14.00 -7.57 -0.71
CA THR A 93 14.79 -8.41 -1.56
C THR A 93 14.00 -8.81 -2.78
N ASP A 94 13.00 -9.55 -2.69
CA ASP A 94 12.44 -10.21 -3.85
C ASP A 94 10.96 -10.01 -3.90
N ILE A 95 10.51 -8.85 -4.33
CA ILE A 95 9.17 -8.53 -4.06
C ILE A 95 8.40 -8.06 -5.22
N ASN A 96 7.11 -8.02 -5.04
CA ASN A 96 6.11 -7.55 -5.98
C ASN A 96 6.15 -6.05 -6.18
N LEU A 97 7.36 -5.49 -6.25
CA LEU A 97 7.52 -4.08 -6.57
C LEU A 97 7.35 -3.93 -8.07
N LYS A 98 6.38 -3.15 -8.46
CA LYS A 98 6.09 -2.91 -9.86
C LYS A 98 6.25 -1.44 -10.17
N LYS A 99 6.94 -1.16 -11.26
CA LYS A 99 7.08 0.22 -11.72
C LYS A 99 5.77 0.67 -12.33
N LEU A 100 5.41 1.91 -12.06
CA LEU A 100 4.36 2.53 -12.84
C LEU A 100 4.82 2.63 -14.28
N PRO A 101 3.92 2.54 -15.25
CA PRO A 101 4.28 2.79 -16.65
C PRO A 101 4.96 4.16 -16.78
N SER A 102 5.87 4.29 -17.74
CA SER A 102 6.64 5.53 -17.92
C SER A 102 5.76 6.75 -18.09
N THR A 103 4.54 6.58 -18.55
CA THR A 103 3.59 7.68 -18.71
C THR A 103 3.19 8.33 -17.38
N TYR A 104 3.46 7.67 -16.25
CA TYR A 104 3.12 8.19 -14.93
C TYR A 104 4.31 8.79 -14.20
N ASN A 105 5.47 8.76 -14.81
CA ASN A 105 6.68 9.27 -14.15
C ASN A 105 6.91 10.77 -14.42
#